data_3f55bedfc856d80c72c3bc82691bb69a
#
_entry.id   3f55bedfc856d80c72c3bc82691bb69a
#
_cell.length_a   1.000
_cell.length_b   1.000
_cell.length_c   1.000
_cell.angle_alpha   90.00
_cell.angle_beta   90.00
_cell.angle_gamma   90.00
#
_symmetry.space_group_name_H-M   'P 1'
#
loop_
_entity.id
_entity.type
_entity.pdbx_description
1 polymer ?
#
loop_
_entity_poly.entity_id
_entity_poly.type
_entity_poly.pdbx_seq_one_letter_code
_entity_poly.pdbx_strand_id
1 'polypeptide(L)'
;AMAVNIAKMRYAQGASTITQQVAKNLFLTREKSIRRKVQEYLLAQWLEKHFSKKQILNIYLNRVFFGSGAYGLNTAAKRFFNKQAKDLNLREAAILAGALKAPSKYNYLRNKKLALERSEVVLKLMRRAGSISLKEWESAIDLPIGEADDGKILGARYFGDYVMGLLPDVVQ
;
A
#
# COMPACT_ATOMS: atom_id res chain seq x y z
N ALA A 1 11.85 19.68 -3.05
CA ALA A 1 11.80 18.48 -3.91
C ALA A 1 11.07 18.75 -5.24
N MET A 2 9.96 19.48 -5.23
CA MET A 2 9.19 19.80 -6.44
C MET A 2 9.96 20.72 -7.41
N ALA A 3 10.59 21.77 -6.91
CA ALA A 3 11.41 22.70 -7.72
C ALA A 3 12.63 22.01 -8.36
N VAL A 4 13.28 21.09 -7.66
CA VAL A 4 14.41 20.30 -8.18
C VAL A 4 13.99 19.32 -9.28
N ASN A 5 12.77 18.77 -9.20
CA ASN A 5 12.23 17.87 -10.22
C ASN A 5 11.85 18.62 -11.52
N ILE A 6 11.39 19.87 -11.40
CA ILE A 6 11.09 20.73 -12.56
C ILE A 6 12.38 21.10 -13.29
N ALA A 7 13.44 21.48 -12.56
CA ALA A 7 14.71 21.90 -13.13
C ALA A 7 15.47 20.76 -13.87
N LYS A 8 15.27 19.49 -13.48
CA LYS A 8 15.97 18.33 -14.07
C LYS A 8 15.18 17.57 -15.13
N MET A 9 13.93 17.93 -15.42
CA MET A 9 13.01 17.18 -16.31
C MET A 9 13.05 15.64 -16.09
N ARG A 10 13.53 15.19 -14.94
CA ARG A 10 13.56 13.79 -14.56
C ARG A 10 12.47 13.54 -13.55
N TYR A 11 11.52 12.68 -13.88
CA TYR A 11 10.59 12.06 -12.94
C TYR A 11 11.36 11.15 -11.94
N ALA A 12 12.28 11.73 -11.20
CA ALA A 12 13.02 11.02 -10.18
C ALA A 12 12.21 11.07 -8.89
N GLN A 13 11.50 10.01 -8.60
CA GLN A 13 10.69 9.72 -7.40
C GLN A 13 9.43 10.59 -7.24
N GLY A 14 8.27 9.95 -7.05
CA GLY A 14 7.00 10.63 -6.86
C GLY A 14 7.04 11.57 -5.65
N ALA A 15 7.01 12.89 -5.93
CA ALA A 15 6.99 13.94 -4.92
C ALA A 15 5.60 14.15 -4.31
N SER A 16 4.64 13.24 -4.54
CA SER A 16 3.30 13.34 -3.99
C SER A 16 3.26 12.90 -2.53
N THR A 17 2.58 13.70 -1.68
CA THR A 17 2.33 13.35 -0.28
C THR A 17 1.32 12.21 -0.18
N ILE A 18 1.20 11.59 1.01
CA ILE A 18 0.16 10.60 1.29
C ILE A 18 -1.23 11.20 1.07
N THR A 19 -1.46 12.45 1.51
CA THR A 19 -2.72 13.15 1.31
C THR A 19 -3.06 13.32 -0.17
N GLN A 20 -2.09 13.68 -1.02
CA GLN A 20 -2.28 13.76 -2.47
C GLN A 20 -2.58 12.38 -3.09
N GLN A 21 -1.98 11.31 -2.56
CA GLN A 21 -2.29 9.95 -3.00
C GLN A 21 -3.72 9.54 -2.61
N VAL A 22 -4.18 9.92 -1.41
CA VAL A 22 -5.58 9.71 -0.98
C VAL A 22 -6.52 10.47 -1.92
N ALA A 23 -6.27 11.76 -2.16
CA ALA A 23 -7.06 12.60 -3.07
C ALA A 23 -7.17 11.95 -4.46
N LYS A 24 -6.04 11.54 -5.01
CA LYS A 24 -5.99 10.85 -6.31
C LYS A 24 -6.79 9.54 -6.32
N ASN A 25 -6.64 8.70 -5.30
CA ASN A 25 -7.22 7.36 -5.28
C ASN A 25 -8.71 7.34 -5.00
N LEU A 26 -9.25 8.38 -4.34
CA LEU A 26 -10.67 8.46 -3.96
C LEU A 26 -11.52 9.27 -4.93
N PHE A 27 -10.96 10.33 -5.50
CA PHE A 27 -11.77 11.36 -6.15
C PHE A 27 -11.41 11.61 -7.63
N LEU A 28 -10.30 11.08 -8.12
CA LEU A 28 -9.81 11.44 -9.45
C LEU A 28 -9.69 10.23 -10.38
N THR A 29 -9.91 10.51 -11.68
CA THR A 29 -9.73 9.53 -12.76
C THR A 29 -8.24 9.20 -12.98
N ARG A 30 -7.98 8.11 -13.73
CA ARG A 30 -6.60 7.66 -14.02
C ARG A 30 -5.87 8.49 -15.08
N GLU A 31 -6.55 9.44 -15.73
CA GLU A 31 -5.93 10.28 -16.74
C GLU A 31 -4.80 11.13 -16.17
N LYS A 32 -3.68 11.17 -16.89
CA LYS A 32 -2.51 11.96 -16.51
C LYS A 32 -2.61 13.35 -17.17
N SER A 33 -3.09 14.35 -16.42
CA SER A 33 -3.19 15.73 -16.91
C SER A 33 -2.69 16.72 -15.84
N ILE A 34 -2.27 17.90 -16.28
CA ILE A 34 -1.91 19.01 -15.38
C ILE A 34 -3.14 19.42 -14.56
N ARG A 35 -4.32 19.47 -15.20
CA ARG A 35 -5.59 19.76 -14.53
C ARG A 35 -5.83 18.83 -13.34
N ARG A 36 -5.64 17.52 -13.54
CA ARG A 36 -5.76 16.54 -12.48
C ARG A 36 -4.74 16.81 -11.35
N LYS A 37 -3.52 17.23 -11.67
CA LYS A 37 -2.52 17.52 -10.65
C LYS A 37 -2.87 18.74 -9.78
N VAL A 38 -3.50 19.74 -10.36
CA VAL A 38 -4.07 20.87 -9.63
C VAL A 38 -5.22 20.41 -8.73
N GLN A 39 -6.12 19.58 -9.24
CA GLN A 39 -7.21 18.99 -8.44
C GLN A 39 -6.69 18.15 -7.27
N GLU A 40 -5.66 17.32 -7.49
CA GLU A 40 -4.99 16.56 -6.41
C GLU A 40 -4.50 17.49 -5.29
N TYR A 41 -3.89 18.61 -5.67
CA TYR A 41 -3.37 19.58 -4.71
C TYR A 41 -4.50 20.26 -3.91
N LEU A 42 -5.53 20.75 -4.57
CA LEU A 42 -6.66 21.42 -3.91
C LEU A 42 -7.41 20.46 -2.98
N LEU A 43 -7.67 19.24 -3.44
CA LEU A 43 -8.29 18.21 -2.61
C LEU A 43 -7.43 17.81 -1.42
N ALA A 44 -6.11 17.75 -1.60
CA ALA A 44 -5.20 17.45 -0.50
C ALA A 44 -5.25 18.56 0.57
N GLN A 45 -5.26 19.83 0.18
CA GLN A 45 -5.40 20.96 1.10
C GLN A 45 -6.75 20.91 1.85
N TRP A 46 -7.82 20.58 1.14
CA TRP A 46 -9.14 20.40 1.75
C TRP A 46 -9.13 19.26 2.78
N LEU A 47 -8.56 18.09 2.43
CA LEU A 47 -8.44 16.96 3.34
C LEU A 47 -7.63 17.32 4.59
N GLU A 48 -6.48 18.00 4.44
CA GLU A 48 -5.63 18.40 5.57
C GLU A 48 -6.30 19.43 6.49
N LYS A 49 -7.25 20.21 5.98
CA LYS A 49 -8.06 21.14 6.78
C LYS A 49 -9.15 20.43 7.60
N HIS A 50 -9.74 19.34 7.07
CA HIS A 50 -10.93 18.70 7.67
C HIS A 50 -10.61 17.41 8.43
N PHE A 51 -9.46 16.78 8.17
CA PHE A 51 -9.06 15.52 8.77
C PHE A 51 -7.69 15.61 9.42
N SER A 52 -7.53 15.00 10.58
CA SER A 52 -6.23 14.83 11.21
C SER A 52 -5.31 13.91 10.38
N LYS A 53 -4.00 14.04 10.59
CA LYS A 53 -3.01 13.14 9.95
C LYS A 53 -3.29 11.65 10.18
N LYS A 54 -3.79 11.30 11.38
CA LYS A 54 -4.16 9.91 11.71
C LYS A 54 -5.35 9.43 10.88
N GLN A 55 -6.36 10.27 10.70
CA GLN A 55 -7.53 9.93 9.87
C GLN A 55 -7.14 9.79 8.40
N ILE A 56 -6.33 10.70 7.86
CA ILE A 56 -5.82 10.62 6.48
C ILE A 56 -4.99 9.34 6.28
N LEU A 57 -4.11 9.01 7.23
CA LEU A 57 -3.32 7.78 7.18
C LEU A 57 -4.20 6.53 7.23
N ASN A 58 -5.24 6.54 8.07
CA ASN A 58 -6.20 5.43 8.15
C ASN A 58 -6.95 5.24 6.82
N ILE A 59 -7.44 6.32 6.22
CA ILE A 59 -8.08 6.27 4.89
C ILE A 59 -7.10 5.72 3.85
N TYR A 60 -5.85 6.19 3.85
CA TYR A 60 -4.81 5.72 2.94
C TYR A 60 -4.58 4.21 3.08
N LEU A 61 -4.31 3.74 4.30
CA LEU A 61 -4.01 2.34 4.58
C LEU A 61 -5.18 1.40 4.25
N ASN A 62 -6.42 1.87 4.35
CA ASN A 62 -7.60 1.09 3.99
C ASN A 62 -7.86 1.03 2.46
N ARG A 63 -7.20 1.86 1.66
CA ARG A 63 -7.47 1.98 0.21
C ARG A 63 -6.28 1.66 -0.67
N VAL A 64 -5.07 1.81 -0.16
CA VAL A 64 -3.86 1.66 -0.98
C VAL A 64 -3.68 0.23 -1.46
N PHE A 65 -3.17 0.10 -2.68
CA PHE A 65 -2.87 -1.19 -3.30
C PHE A 65 -1.51 -1.71 -2.85
N PHE A 66 -1.46 -2.94 -2.35
CA PHE A 66 -0.24 -3.62 -1.88
C PHE A 66 0.30 -4.67 -2.86
N GLY A 67 -0.39 -4.90 -3.97
CA GLY A 67 -0.05 -5.96 -4.93
C GLY A 67 -0.91 -7.21 -4.76
N SER A 68 -0.84 -8.14 -5.73
CA SER A 68 -1.59 -9.41 -5.75
C SER A 68 -3.09 -9.26 -5.48
N GLY A 69 -3.73 -8.18 -5.95
CA GLY A 69 -5.15 -7.92 -5.71
C GLY A 69 -5.49 -7.42 -4.31
N ALA A 70 -4.50 -7.21 -3.42
CA ALA A 70 -4.75 -6.73 -2.07
C ALA A 70 -4.88 -5.20 -2.03
N TYR A 71 -6.09 -4.73 -1.76
CA TYR A 71 -6.40 -3.34 -1.46
C TYR A 71 -6.69 -3.20 0.04
N GLY A 72 -6.00 -2.28 0.69
CA GLY A 72 -6.07 -2.06 2.12
C GLY A 72 -5.18 -2.98 2.95
N LEU A 73 -4.76 -2.47 4.12
CA LEU A 73 -3.76 -3.09 4.99
C LEU A 73 -4.24 -4.44 5.55
N ASN A 74 -5.52 -4.53 5.97
CA ASN A 74 -6.05 -5.79 6.51
C ASN A 74 -6.08 -6.89 5.45
N THR A 75 -6.51 -6.57 4.22
CA THR A 75 -6.49 -7.51 3.10
C THR A 75 -5.07 -7.96 2.77
N ALA A 76 -4.11 -7.02 2.79
CA ALA A 76 -2.71 -7.32 2.54
C ALA A 76 -2.11 -8.21 3.64
N ALA A 77 -2.36 -7.89 4.92
CA ALA A 77 -1.91 -8.68 6.07
C ALA A 77 -2.45 -10.12 6.01
N LYS A 78 -3.75 -10.26 5.73
CA LYS A 78 -4.38 -11.57 5.58
C LYS A 78 -3.78 -12.36 4.42
N ARG A 79 -3.65 -11.72 3.24
CA ARG A 79 -3.18 -12.37 2.02
C ARG A 79 -1.71 -12.77 2.07
N PHE A 80 -0.85 -11.90 2.63
CA PHE A 80 0.60 -12.13 2.62
C PHE A 80 1.09 -12.95 3.81
N PHE A 81 0.40 -12.87 4.96
CA PHE A 81 0.88 -13.45 6.21
C PHE A 81 -0.19 -14.24 6.98
N ASN A 82 -1.40 -14.34 6.46
CA ASN A 82 -2.57 -14.96 7.10
C ASN A 82 -2.87 -14.39 8.51
N LYS A 83 -2.63 -13.09 8.70
CA LYS A 83 -2.80 -12.35 9.97
C LYS A 83 -3.74 -11.17 9.82
N GLN A 84 -4.26 -10.67 10.94
CA GLN A 84 -4.88 -9.35 10.98
C GLN A 84 -3.79 -8.26 10.99
N ALA A 85 -4.12 -7.05 10.52
CA ALA A 85 -3.13 -5.96 10.47
C ALA A 85 -2.56 -5.60 11.86
N LYS A 86 -3.35 -5.75 12.92
CA LYS A 86 -2.91 -5.49 14.31
C LYS A 86 -1.90 -6.51 14.83
N ASP A 87 -1.85 -7.71 14.25
CA ASP A 87 -1.01 -8.83 14.67
C ASP A 87 0.29 -8.92 13.85
N LEU A 88 0.51 -7.96 12.95
CA LEU A 88 1.75 -7.87 12.18
C LEU A 88 2.93 -7.54 13.10
N ASN A 89 3.99 -8.31 12.96
CA ASN A 89 5.25 -7.95 13.58
C ASN A 89 6.00 -6.86 12.77
N LEU A 90 7.08 -6.34 13.33
CA LEU A 90 7.83 -5.23 12.72
C LEU A 90 8.39 -5.59 11.34
N ARG A 91 8.85 -6.83 11.13
CA ARG A 91 9.36 -7.30 9.83
C ARG A 91 8.28 -7.33 8.77
N GLU A 92 7.12 -7.89 9.10
CA GLU A 92 5.96 -7.97 8.20
C GLU A 92 5.41 -6.59 7.85
N ALA A 93 5.32 -5.70 8.84
CA ALA A 93 4.92 -4.31 8.62
C ALA A 93 5.89 -3.59 7.69
N ALA A 94 7.21 -3.81 7.83
CA ALA A 94 8.22 -3.24 6.96
C ALA A 94 8.15 -3.78 5.52
N ILE A 95 7.79 -5.07 5.33
CA ILE A 95 7.57 -5.67 4.01
C ILE A 95 6.39 -4.97 3.31
N LEU A 96 5.26 -4.82 4.00
CA LEU A 96 4.09 -4.12 3.43
C LEU A 96 4.40 -2.65 3.13
N ALA A 97 5.04 -1.93 4.05
CA ALA A 97 5.45 -0.55 3.82
C ALA A 97 6.43 -0.43 2.63
N GLY A 98 7.34 -1.38 2.49
CA GLY A 98 8.26 -1.46 1.35
C GLY A 98 7.56 -1.67 0.01
N ALA A 99 6.49 -2.46 0.00
CA ALA A 99 5.70 -2.75 -1.19
C ALA A 99 5.01 -1.51 -1.77
N LEU A 100 4.63 -0.52 -0.93
CA LEU A 100 3.94 0.70 -1.36
C LEU A 100 4.72 1.51 -2.40
N LYS A 101 6.05 1.40 -2.44
CA LYS A 101 6.87 2.09 -3.44
C LYS A 101 6.60 1.59 -4.86
N ALA A 102 6.45 0.29 -5.03
CA ALA A 102 6.16 -0.37 -6.31
C ALA A 102 5.54 -1.75 -6.03
N PRO A 103 4.20 -1.83 -5.84
CA PRO A 103 3.52 -3.04 -5.37
C PRO A 103 3.70 -4.27 -6.25
N SER A 104 3.89 -4.08 -7.56
CA SER A 104 4.17 -5.20 -8.47
C SER A 104 5.61 -5.71 -8.37
N LYS A 105 6.58 -4.81 -8.12
CA LYS A 105 8.00 -5.14 -8.03
C LYS A 105 8.37 -5.75 -6.68
N TYR A 106 7.90 -5.14 -5.59
CA TYR A 106 8.21 -5.54 -4.22
C TYR A 106 7.12 -6.42 -3.60
N ASN A 107 6.45 -7.20 -4.43
CA ASN A 107 5.40 -8.13 -4.00
C ASN A 107 6.04 -9.35 -3.30
N TYR A 108 5.71 -9.55 -2.04
CA TYR A 108 6.29 -10.63 -1.23
C TYR A 108 5.99 -12.04 -1.80
N LEU A 109 4.80 -12.24 -2.38
CA LEU A 109 4.42 -13.54 -2.95
C LEU A 109 5.12 -13.87 -4.26
N ARG A 110 5.46 -12.84 -5.05
CA ARG A 110 6.06 -13.01 -6.39
C ARG A 110 7.56 -12.84 -6.39
N ASN A 111 8.07 -11.91 -5.59
CA ASN A 111 9.46 -11.48 -5.56
C ASN A 111 9.97 -11.38 -4.12
N LYS A 112 9.93 -12.51 -3.40
CA LYS A 112 10.27 -12.60 -1.97
C LYS A 112 11.60 -11.91 -1.64
N LYS A 113 12.66 -12.20 -2.43
CA LYS A 113 13.99 -11.62 -2.24
C LYS A 113 13.96 -10.08 -2.30
N LEU A 114 13.38 -9.52 -3.37
CA LEU A 114 13.29 -8.06 -3.53
C LEU A 114 12.42 -7.39 -2.46
N ALA A 115 11.36 -8.07 -2.01
CA ALA A 115 10.51 -7.57 -0.94
C ALA A 115 11.27 -7.51 0.39
N LEU A 116 12.06 -8.53 0.71
CA LEU A 116 12.89 -8.57 1.91
C LEU A 116 14.00 -7.51 1.87
N GLU A 117 14.77 -7.42 0.78
CA GLU A 117 15.77 -6.36 0.59
C GLU A 117 15.15 -4.97 0.76
N ARG A 118 13.93 -4.77 0.24
CA ARG A 118 13.21 -3.49 0.39
C ARG A 118 12.75 -3.25 1.83
N SER A 119 12.32 -4.27 2.55
CA SER A 119 11.94 -4.15 3.96
C SER A 119 13.11 -3.74 4.85
N GLU A 120 14.31 -4.24 4.59
CA GLU A 120 15.53 -3.81 5.31
C GLU A 120 15.81 -2.32 5.12
N VAL A 121 15.58 -1.79 3.90
CA VAL A 121 15.69 -0.34 3.66
C VAL A 121 14.67 0.44 4.49
N VAL A 122 13.44 -0.08 4.63
CA VAL A 122 12.42 0.54 5.48
C VAL A 122 12.85 0.53 6.93
N LEU A 123 13.28 -0.61 7.47
CA LEU A 123 13.76 -0.75 8.84
C LEU A 123 14.96 0.18 9.13
N LYS A 124 15.91 0.29 8.20
CA LYS A 124 17.04 1.25 8.30
C LYS A 124 16.55 2.71 8.37
N LEU A 125 15.54 3.07 7.58
CA LEU A 125 14.95 4.41 7.61
C LEU A 125 14.19 4.66 8.91
N MET A 126 13.45 3.70 9.44
CA MET A 126 12.76 3.80 10.73
C MET A 126 13.75 4.01 11.88
N ARG A 127 14.88 3.29 11.88
CA ARG A 127 15.95 3.49 12.85
C ARG A 127 16.56 4.90 12.75
N ARG A 128 16.88 5.35 11.52
CA ARG A 128 17.43 6.71 11.30
C ARG A 128 16.47 7.81 11.74
N ALA A 129 15.17 7.57 11.61
CA ALA A 129 14.13 8.50 12.06
C ALA A 129 13.85 8.41 13.57
N GLY A 130 14.52 7.53 14.32
CA GLY A 130 14.29 7.31 15.74
C GLY A 130 12.97 6.62 16.07
N SER A 131 12.29 6.03 15.07
CA SER A 131 11.01 5.33 15.27
C SER A 131 11.19 3.93 15.86
N ILE A 132 12.39 3.35 15.73
CA ILE A 132 12.80 2.09 16.35
C ILE A 132 14.23 2.21 16.88
N SER A 133 14.51 1.52 17.97
CA SER A 133 15.86 1.42 18.56
C SER A 133 16.77 0.50 17.73
N LEU A 134 18.07 0.52 18.02
CA LEU A 134 19.03 -0.42 17.43
C LEU A 134 18.64 -1.87 17.70
N LYS A 135 18.30 -2.18 18.97
CA LYS A 135 17.89 -3.53 19.40
C LYS A 135 16.66 -4.03 18.66
N GLU A 136 15.64 -3.17 18.49
CA GLU A 136 14.44 -3.52 17.72
C GLU A 136 14.76 -3.76 16.24
N TRP A 137 15.64 -2.96 15.66
CA TRP A 137 16.08 -3.13 14.28
C TRP A 137 16.82 -4.46 14.07
N GLU A 138 17.76 -4.80 14.96
CA GLU A 138 18.51 -6.07 14.91
C GLU A 138 17.57 -7.27 15.07
N SER A 139 16.69 -7.21 16.06
CA SER A 139 15.71 -8.27 16.31
C SER A 139 14.71 -8.42 15.16
N ALA A 140 14.33 -7.33 14.48
CA ALA A 140 13.32 -7.36 13.43
C ALA A 140 13.73 -8.20 12.23
N ILE A 141 15.03 -8.32 11.94
CA ILE A 141 15.53 -9.09 10.79
C ILE A 141 15.28 -10.60 10.98
N ASP A 142 15.30 -11.08 12.22
CA ASP A 142 15.13 -12.49 12.57
C ASP A 142 13.70 -12.87 12.94
N LEU A 143 12.77 -11.89 13.01
CA LEU A 143 11.36 -12.17 13.30
C LEU A 143 10.77 -13.14 12.27
N PRO A 144 9.96 -14.11 12.71
CA PRO A 144 9.29 -15.03 11.81
C PRO A 144 8.30 -14.26 10.92
N ILE A 145 8.19 -14.68 9.67
CA ILE A 145 7.20 -14.15 8.73
C ILE A 145 6.10 -15.18 8.60
N GLY A 146 4.86 -14.73 8.75
CA GLY A 146 3.68 -15.58 8.60
C GLY A 146 3.61 -16.21 7.21
N GLU A 147 2.95 -17.33 7.12
CA GLU A 147 2.70 -18.02 5.85
C GLU A 147 1.60 -17.29 5.07
N ALA A 148 1.83 -17.17 3.78
CA ALA A 148 0.82 -16.60 2.89
C ALA A 148 -0.43 -17.47 2.90
N ASP A 149 -1.58 -16.84 2.82
CA ASP A 149 -2.81 -17.55 2.51
C ASP A 149 -2.70 -18.08 1.07
N ASP A 150 -2.56 -19.40 0.89
CA ASP A 150 -2.34 -20.08 -0.39
C ASP A 150 -3.50 -19.91 -1.40
N GLY A 151 -4.27 -18.85 -1.19
CA GLY A 151 -5.21 -18.37 -2.20
C GLY A 151 -6.33 -19.34 -2.55
N LYS A 152 -6.69 -20.24 -1.67
CA LYS A 152 -8.07 -20.73 -1.64
C LYS A 152 -8.97 -19.58 -1.21
N ILE A 153 -8.98 -18.52 -2.02
CA ILE A 153 -10.03 -17.52 -1.99
C ILE A 153 -11.29 -18.22 -2.48
N LEU A 154 -11.86 -19.04 -1.60
CA LEU A 154 -13.21 -19.55 -1.78
C LEU A 154 -14.20 -18.40 -2.09
N GLY A 155 -13.96 -17.20 -1.53
CA GLY A 155 -14.88 -16.08 -1.69
C GLY A 155 -14.94 -15.47 -3.08
N ALA A 156 -13.82 -15.27 -3.78
CA ALA A 156 -13.88 -14.65 -5.11
C ALA A 156 -14.32 -15.65 -6.20
N ARG A 157 -13.95 -16.91 -6.06
CA ARG A 157 -14.49 -17.99 -6.90
C ARG A 157 -15.97 -18.20 -6.61
N TYR A 158 -16.36 -18.30 -5.34
CA TYR A 158 -17.75 -18.47 -4.94
C TYR A 158 -18.63 -17.29 -5.38
N PHE A 159 -18.14 -16.06 -5.30
CA PHE A 159 -18.85 -14.88 -5.80
C PHE A 159 -18.93 -14.88 -7.33
N GLY A 160 -17.85 -15.25 -8.02
CA GLY A 160 -17.86 -15.42 -9.48
C GLY A 160 -18.83 -16.52 -9.93
N ASP A 161 -18.77 -17.68 -9.29
CA ASP A 161 -19.66 -18.81 -9.57
C ASP A 161 -21.12 -18.49 -9.20
N TYR A 162 -21.34 -17.74 -8.11
CA TYR A 162 -22.68 -17.26 -7.72
C TYR A 162 -23.25 -16.26 -8.72
N VAL A 163 -22.46 -15.27 -9.15
CA VAL A 163 -22.87 -14.29 -10.17
C VAL A 163 -23.13 -14.98 -11.53
N MET A 164 -22.25 -15.90 -11.91
CA MET A 164 -22.44 -16.67 -13.16
C MET A 164 -23.65 -17.59 -13.09
N GLY A 165 -24.00 -18.09 -11.90
CA GLY A 165 -25.24 -18.87 -11.69
C GLY A 165 -26.53 -18.04 -11.76
N LEU A 166 -26.46 -16.73 -11.47
CA LEU A 166 -27.61 -15.82 -11.57
C LEU A 166 -27.81 -15.23 -12.96
N LEU A 167 -26.79 -15.26 -13.83
CA LEU A 167 -26.88 -14.69 -15.18
C LEU A 167 -27.93 -15.34 -16.08
N PRO A 168 -28.22 -16.67 -16.03
CA PRO A 168 -29.30 -17.28 -16.80
C PRO A 168 -30.67 -16.71 -16.47
N ASP A 169 -30.89 -16.24 -15.24
CA ASP A 169 -32.19 -15.74 -14.79
C ASP A 169 -32.43 -14.26 -15.11
N VAL A 170 -31.37 -13.54 -15.56
CA VAL A 170 -31.41 -12.11 -15.87
C VAL A 170 -31.43 -11.82 -17.37
N VAL A 171 -31.19 -12.83 -18.21
CA VAL A 171 -31.10 -12.69 -19.69
C VAL A 171 -32.29 -13.35 -20.41
N GLN A 172 -33.37 -13.70 -19.69
CA GLN A 172 -34.67 -14.01 -20.28
C GLN A 172 -35.59 -12.74 -20.18
#